data_f924e0b9aacd68e6a62fc32d4088cc05
#
_entry.id   f924e0b9aacd68e6a62fc32d4088cc05
#
_cell.length_a   1.000
_cell.length_b   1.000
_cell.length_c   1.000
_cell.angle_alpha   90.00
_cell.angle_beta   90.00
_cell.angle_gamma   90.00
#
_symmetry.space_group_name_H-M   'P 1'
#
loop_
_entity.id
_entity.type
_entity.pdbx_description
1 polymer ?
#
loop_
_entity_poly.entity_id
_entity_poly.type
_entity_poly.pdbx_seq_one_letter_code
_entity_poly.pdbx_strand_id
1 'polypeptide(L)'
;MAKINIRGDIVVNEYKRFYDWLGWDCVCPRDVQEIIDSAAHDEPLDVYINSPGGIVEAGQEIYTALRGDPRVSIHITGQACSAASFIAMAGHCDITPVGLMMVHCASMGCVSGNHNDMERAAQCLTATDNAIAAAYAEKSGMSVRDALKLMEKETWLTANQCIGLKLVDGITPETAPTAQIAASIGGIRLTKEDMDKVDQAIAEEKAQKDREKALLEDLDFFGV
;
A
#
# COMPACT_ATOMS: atom_id res chain seq x y z
N MET A 1 -5.13 15.96 14.88
CA MET A 1 -5.67 15.05 13.87
C MET A 1 -4.51 14.57 13.03
N ALA A 2 -4.07 13.35 13.25
CA ALA A 2 -2.96 12.77 12.52
C ALA A 2 -3.46 12.23 11.17
N LYS A 3 -2.65 12.41 10.12
CA LYS A 3 -2.99 11.98 8.76
C LYS A 3 -2.04 10.88 8.31
N ILE A 4 -2.62 9.75 7.91
CA ILE A 4 -1.91 8.63 7.32
C ILE A 4 -2.24 8.61 5.83
N ASN A 5 -1.23 8.69 4.96
CA ASN A 5 -1.43 8.65 3.53
C ASN A 5 -0.97 7.31 2.95
N ILE A 6 -1.92 6.51 2.47
CA ILE A 6 -1.65 5.28 1.70
C ILE A 6 -1.73 5.65 0.22
N ARG A 7 -0.60 6.10 -0.31
CA ARG A 7 -0.48 6.63 -1.67
C ARG A 7 0.63 5.94 -2.43
N GLY A 8 0.40 5.67 -3.71
CA GLY A 8 1.33 4.91 -4.55
C GLY A 8 1.39 3.43 -4.18
N ASP A 9 2.52 2.80 -4.42
CA ASP A 9 2.70 1.37 -4.18
C ASP A 9 2.83 1.05 -2.69
N ILE A 10 2.21 -0.05 -2.24
CA ILE A 10 2.40 -0.61 -0.90
C ILE A 10 3.59 -1.54 -0.95
N VAL A 11 4.64 -1.21 -0.18
CA VAL A 11 5.93 -1.91 -0.24
C VAL A 11 6.40 -2.34 1.15
N VAL A 12 7.32 -3.30 1.21
CA VAL A 12 8.02 -3.63 2.45
C VAL A 12 9.01 -2.52 2.83
N ASN A 13 9.36 -2.42 4.11
CA ASN A 13 10.23 -1.36 4.64
C ASN A 13 11.58 -1.23 3.90
N GLU A 14 12.12 -2.37 3.44
CA GLU A 14 13.41 -2.43 2.73
C GLU A 14 13.36 -1.76 1.35
N TYR A 15 12.17 -1.74 0.70
CA TYR A 15 12.03 -1.19 -0.64
C TYR A 15 11.82 0.33 -0.65
N LYS A 16 11.40 0.91 0.48
CA LYS A 16 11.13 2.34 0.62
C LYS A 16 12.27 3.21 0.09
N ARG A 17 13.52 2.91 0.44
CA ARG A 17 14.70 3.67 0.01
C ARG A 17 14.86 3.77 -1.51
N PHE A 18 14.42 2.74 -2.26
CA PHE A 18 14.51 2.74 -3.72
C PHE A 18 13.46 3.66 -4.33
N TYR A 19 12.24 3.62 -3.79
CA TYR A 19 11.15 4.50 -4.20
C TYR A 19 11.48 5.95 -3.91
N ASP A 20 12.04 6.26 -2.72
CA ASP A 20 12.46 7.59 -2.34
C ASP A 20 13.57 8.12 -3.27
N TRP A 21 14.53 7.28 -3.63
CA TRP A 21 15.60 7.63 -4.55
C TRP A 21 15.09 7.90 -5.99
N LEU A 22 14.10 7.11 -6.44
CA LEU A 22 13.46 7.29 -7.75
C LEU A 22 12.42 8.42 -7.77
N GLY A 23 12.06 8.98 -6.61
CA GLY A 23 11.00 9.98 -6.48
C GLY A 23 9.61 9.43 -6.76
N TRP A 24 9.38 8.12 -6.53
CA TRP A 24 8.09 7.47 -6.72
C TRP A 24 7.29 7.40 -5.43
N ASP A 25 5.97 7.58 -5.54
CA ASP A 25 5.08 7.49 -4.39
C ASP A 25 4.98 6.03 -3.90
N CYS A 26 5.24 5.81 -2.62
CA CYS A 26 5.00 4.53 -1.95
C CYS A 26 4.68 4.74 -0.47
N VAL A 27 4.16 3.68 0.16
CA VAL A 27 3.97 3.59 1.60
C VAL A 27 4.45 2.22 2.11
N CYS A 28 5.08 2.20 3.27
CA CYS A 28 5.48 0.96 3.94
C CYS A 28 4.88 0.88 5.36
N PRO A 29 4.86 -0.30 6.00
CA PRO A 29 4.31 -0.47 7.34
C PRO A 29 4.91 0.48 8.37
N ARG A 30 6.22 0.75 8.29
CA ARG A 30 6.92 1.66 9.19
C ARG A 30 6.36 3.08 9.11
N ASP A 31 6.08 3.61 7.91
CA ASP A 31 5.52 4.95 7.74
C ASP A 31 4.20 5.11 8.48
N VAL A 32 3.35 4.07 8.43
CA VAL A 32 2.05 4.05 9.11
C VAL A 32 2.23 3.93 10.63
N GLN A 33 3.09 3.02 11.08
CA GLN A 33 3.35 2.79 12.50
C GLN A 33 3.92 4.04 13.19
N GLU A 34 4.88 4.73 12.55
CA GLU A 34 5.48 5.96 13.10
C GLU A 34 4.44 7.06 13.33
N ILE A 35 3.44 7.18 12.43
CA ILE A 35 2.34 8.15 12.61
C ILE A 35 1.44 7.73 13.76
N ILE A 36 1.07 6.44 13.85
CA ILE A 36 0.24 5.91 14.95
C ILE A 36 0.93 6.15 16.30
N ASP A 37 2.23 5.84 16.40
CA ASP A 37 3.01 5.95 17.63
C ASP A 37 3.24 7.40 18.06
N SER A 38 3.31 8.33 17.10
CA SER A 38 3.49 9.77 17.38
C SER A 38 2.19 10.51 17.71
N ALA A 39 1.04 9.95 17.37
CA ALA A 39 -0.27 10.53 17.64
C ALA A 39 -0.61 10.46 19.14
N ALA A 40 -1.25 11.49 19.67
CA ALA A 40 -1.76 11.45 21.04
C ALA A 40 -2.83 10.37 21.19
N HIS A 41 -3.00 9.85 22.43
CA HIS A 41 -3.85 8.68 22.71
C HIS A 41 -5.30 8.82 22.21
N ASP A 42 -5.84 10.01 22.24
CA ASP A 42 -7.23 10.37 21.84
C ASP A 42 -7.27 11.13 20.50
N GLU A 43 -6.14 11.27 19.82
CA GLU A 43 -6.05 11.97 18.55
C GLU A 43 -6.66 11.14 17.42
N PRO A 44 -7.64 11.67 16.65
CA PRO A 44 -8.18 10.98 15.48
C PRO A 44 -7.11 10.70 14.42
N LEU A 45 -7.21 9.52 13.80
CA LEU A 45 -6.33 9.03 12.74
C LEU A 45 -7.12 8.96 11.43
N ASP A 46 -6.91 9.94 10.54
CA ASP A 46 -7.52 9.93 9.21
C ASP A 46 -6.60 9.28 8.21
N VAL A 47 -7.05 8.18 7.62
CA VAL A 47 -6.30 7.38 6.63
C VAL A 47 -6.83 7.67 5.24
N TYR A 48 -6.02 8.31 4.40
CA TYR A 48 -6.37 8.64 3.03
C TYR A 48 -5.77 7.63 2.06
N ILE A 49 -6.62 6.94 1.28
CA ILE A 49 -6.19 5.90 0.34
C ILE A 49 -6.33 6.38 -1.10
N ASN A 50 -5.22 6.33 -1.84
CA ASN A 50 -5.15 6.42 -3.30
C ASN A 50 -3.99 5.56 -3.80
N SER A 51 -4.22 4.25 -3.92
CA SER A 51 -3.16 3.28 -4.16
C SER A 51 -3.61 2.16 -5.10
N PRO A 52 -2.75 1.73 -6.05
CA PRO A 52 -2.99 0.55 -6.86
C PRO A 52 -2.80 -0.76 -6.07
N GLY A 53 -2.35 -0.70 -4.82
CA GLY A 53 -1.99 -1.86 -4.02
C GLY A 53 -0.48 -2.11 -3.99
N GLY A 54 -0.08 -3.35 -3.85
CA GLY A 54 1.32 -3.74 -3.79
C GLY A 54 1.55 -5.05 -3.05
N ILE A 55 2.57 -5.12 -2.21
CA ILE A 55 3.01 -6.32 -1.51
C ILE A 55 2.00 -6.71 -0.43
N VAL A 56 1.51 -7.96 -0.50
CA VAL A 56 0.44 -8.45 0.38
C VAL A 56 0.86 -8.40 1.85
N GLU A 57 2.07 -8.86 2.18
CA GLU A 57 2.59 -8.89 3.55
C GLU A 57 2.63 -7.49 4.17
N ALA A 58 3.08 -6.50 3.41
CA ALA A 58 3.09 -5.11 3.85
C ALA A 58 1.66 -4.57 4.07
N GLY A 59 0.74 -4.93 3.16
CA GLY A 59 -0.68 -4.60 3.31
C GLY A 59 -1.32 -5.23 4.54
N GLN A 60 -1.00 -6.49 4.84
CA GLN A 60 -1.49 -7.20 6.03
C GLN A 60 -0.99 -6.57 7.34
N GLU A 61 0.27 -6.13 7.36
CA GLU A 61 0.85 -5.44 8.51
C GLU A 61 0.17 -4.09 8.74
N ILE A 62 -0.03 -3.29 7.68
CA ILE A 62 -0.76 -2.01 7.74
C ILE A 62 -2.22 -2.23 8.19
N TYR A 63 -2.93 -3.20 7.58
CA TYR A 63 -4.28 -3.56 7.99
C TYR A 63 -4.35 -3.87 9.48
N THR A 64 -3.42 -4.68 9.98
CA THR A 64 -3.37 -5.08 11.39
C THR A 64 -3.09 -3.91 12.32
N ALA A 65 -2.21 -2.99 11.92
CA ALA A 65 -1.89 -1.79 12.70
C ALA A 65 -3.09 -0.83 12.84
N LEU A 66 -3.95 -0.77 11.83
CA LEU A 66 -5.13 0.10 11.82
C LEU A 66 -6.37 -0.55 12.42
N ARG A 67 -6.48 -1.90 12.32
CA ARG A 67 -7.69 -2.64 12.68
C ARG A 67 -7.97 -2.59 14.18
N GLY A 68 -9.19 -2.22 14.52
CA GLY A 68 -9.68 -2.21 15.91
C GLY A 68 -9.28 -0.96 16.71
N ASP A 69 -8.56 -0.02 16.12
CA ASP A 69 -8.33 1.29 16.72
C ASP A 69 -9.55 2.20 16.47
N PRO A 70 -10.30 2.59 17.51
CA PRO A 70 -11.51 3.39 17.35
C PRO A 70 -11.25 4.82 16.83
N ARG A 71 -9.99 5.25 16.80
CA ARG A 71 -9.59 6.57 16.29
C ARG A 71 -9.51 6.60 14.76
N VAL A 72 -9.44 5.41 14.11
CA VAL A 72 -9.22 5.26 12.67
C VAL A 72 -10.48 5.57 11.88
N SER A 73 -10.36 6.51 10.95
CA SER A 73 -11.33 6.78 9.89
C SER A 73 -10.63 6.71 8.54
N ILE A 74 -11.17 5.95 7.60
CA ILE A 74 -10.55 5.67 6.31
C ILE A 74 -11.32 6.37 5.20
N HIS A 75 -10.60 7.02 4.27
CA HIS A 75 -11.14 7.82 3.18
C HIS A 75 -10.52 7.37 1.85
N ILE A 76 -11.30 6.70 1.00
CA ILE A 76 -10.84 6.37 -0.36
C ILE A 76 -11.02 7.62 -1.22
N THR A 77 -9.90 8.29 -1.54
CA THR A 77 -9.89 9.58 -2.23
C THR A 77 -9.67 9.45 -3.74
N GLY A 78 -9.27 8.28 -4.21
CA GLY A 78 -9.09 7.96 -5.62
C GLY A 78 -9.37 6.49 -5.85
N GLN A 79 -8.35 5.65 -5.73
CA GLN A 79 -8.51 4.20 -5.86
C GLN A 79 -7.98 3.45 -4.64
N ALA A 80 -8.65 2.35 -4.31
CA ALA A 80 -8.19 1.36 -3.35
C ALA A 80 -8.18 -0.01 -4.06
N CYS A 81 -7.04 -0.37 -4.66
CA CYS A 81 -6.93 -1.60 -5.43
C CYS A 81 -6.05 -2.63 -4.72
N SER A 82 -6.34 -3.92 -4.93
CA SER A 82 -5.48 -5.01 -4.43
C SER A 82 -5.21 -4.88 -2.92
N ALA A 83 -3.94 -4.81 -2.48
CA ALA A 83 -3.60 -4.67 -1.07
C ALA A 83 -4.26 -3.44 -0.40
N ALA A 84 -4.43 -2.33 -1.11
CA ALA A 84 -5.09 -1.13 -0.60
C ALA A 84 -6.58 -1.37 -0.32
N SER A 85 -7.24 -2.26 -1.05
CA SER A 85 -8.67 -2.54 -0.87
C SER A 85 -8.96 -3.29 0.42
N PHE A 86 -8.13 -4.24 0.84
CA PHE A 86 -8.35 -4.89 2.13
C PHE A 86 -7.87 -4.03 3.31
N ILE A 87 -6.89 -3.13 3.12
CA ILE A 87 -6.56 -2.12 4.14
C ILE A 87 -7.77 -1.24 4.43
N ALA A 88 -8.54 -0.86 3.41
CA ALA A 88 -9.77 -0.08 3.59
C ALA A 88 -10.82 -0.79 4.47
N MET A 89 -10.71 -2.08 4.69
CA MET A 89 -11.59 -2.86 5.59
C MET A 89 -11.24 -2.70 7.06
N ALA A 90 -10.13 -2.06 7.40
CA ALA A 90 -9.62 -2.02 8.78
C ALA A 90 -10.47 -1.17 9.75
N GLY A 91 -11.29 -0.25 9.24
CA GLY A 91 -12.09 0.66 10.07
C GLY A 91 -13.35 1.20 9.40
N HIS A 92 -13.90 2.27 9.95
CA HIS A 92 -14.93 3.04 9.26
C HIS A 92 -14.36 3.64 7.99
N CYS A 93 -15.03 3.42 6.85
CA CYS A 93 -14.51 3.78 5.54
C CYS A 93 -15.55 4.51 4.70
N ASP A 94 -15.20 5.64 4.13
CA ASP A 94 -15.96 6.29 3.06
C ASP A 94 -15.16 6.35 1.74
N ILE A 95 -15.86 6.62 0.64
CA ILE A 95 -15.29 6.69 -0.70
C ILE A 95 -15.80 7.93 -1.43
N THR A 96 -14.93 8.61 -2.17
CA THR A 96 -15.37 9.73 -3.02
C THR A 96 -16.30 9.24 -4.14
N PRO A 97 -17.21 10.11 -4.66
CA PRO A 97 -18.15 9.71 -5.73
C PRO A 97 -17.48 9.16 -6.99
N VAL A 98 -16.24 9.57 -7.28
CA VAL A 98 -15.42 9.11 -8.40
C VAL A 98 -14.43 8.01 -8.03
N GLY A 99 -14.41 7.60 -6.75
CA GLY A 99 -13.53 6.59 -6.22
C GLY A 99 -13.81 5.21 -6.78
N LEU A 100 -12.76 4.40 -6.84
CA LEU A 100 -12.81 3.01 -7.31
C LEU A 100 -12.20 2.07 -6.26
N MET A 101 -12.76 0.88 -6.17
CA MET A 101 -12.15 -0.23 -5.45
C MET A 101 -11.94 -1.41 -6.39
N MET A 102 -10.80 -2.10 -6.29
CA MET A 102 -10.58 -3.33 -7.05
C MET A 102 -10.11 -4.44 -6.12
N VAL A 103 -10.78 -5.58 -6.22
CA VAL A 103 -10.49 -6.78 -5.43
C VAL A 103 -10.11 -7.91 -6.38
N HIS A 104 -8.99 -8.58 -6.09
CA HIS A 104 -8.51 -9.74 -6.86
C HIS A 104 -7.76 -10.72 -5.96
N CYS A 105 -7.51 -11.92 -6.50
CA CYS A 105 -6.67 -12.93 -5.83
C CYS A 105 -5.20 -12.49 -5.79
N ALA A 106 -4.50 -12.93 -4.77
CA ALA A 106 -3.06 -12.75 -4.67
C ALA A 106 -2.34 -13.43 -5.84
N SER A 107 -1.24 -12.85 -6.28
CA SER A 107 -0.41 -13.41 -7.34
C SER A 107 1.05 -13.47 -6.92
N MET A 108 1.75 -14.48 -7.36
CA MET A 108 3.21 -14.58 -7.26
C MET A 108 3.84 -14.33 -8.62
N GLY A 109 4.87 -13.48 -8.65
CA GLY A 109 5.78 -13.40 -9.80
C GLY A 109 6.65 -14.66 -9.86
N CYS A 110 7.47 -14.81 -10.84
CA CYS A 110 8.47 -15.86 -11.10
C CYS A 110 8.61 -16.97 -10.05
N VAL A 111 7.75 -18.00 -10.12
CA VAL A 111 7.89 -19.21 -9.30
C VAL A 111 8.66 -20.26 -10.14
N SER A 112 9.74 -20.80 -9.59
CA SER A 112 10.55 -21.83 -10.24
C SER A 112 10.80 -23.00 -9.27
N GLY A 113 10.94 -24.20 -9.81
CA GLY A 113 11.18 -25.40 -9.03
C GLY A 113 10.54 -26.64 -9.64
N ASN A 114 10.46 -27.72 -8.87
CA ASN A 114 9.78 -28.95 -9.24
C ASN A 114 8.26 -28.88 -8.95
N HIS A 115 7.50 -29.95 -9.26
CA HIS A 115 6.06 -29.98 -9.07
C HIS A 115 5.63 -29.70 -7.62
N ASN A 116 6.38 -30.18 -6.62
CA ASN A 116 6.05 -29.92 -5.21
C ASN A 116 6.23 -28.41 -4.87
N ASP A 117 7.17 -27.73 -5.53
CA ASP A 117 7.35 -26.28 -5.34
C ASP A 117 6.15 -25.51 -5.91
N MET A 118 5.64 -25.93 -7.08
CA MET A 118 4.45 -25.36 -7.68
C MET A 118 3.20 -25.60 -6.83
N GLU A 119 3.04 -26.82 -6.31
CA GLU A 119 1.92 -27.14 -5.41
C GLU A 119 1.96 -26.31 -4.13
N ARG A 120 3.14 -26.15 -3.53
CA ARG A 120 3.31 -25.28 -2.34
C ARG A 120 2.99 -23.83 -2.63
N ALA A 121 3.42 -23.30 -3.78
CA ALA A 121 3.09 -21.95 -4.20
C ALA A 121 1.57 -21.77 -4.37
N ALA A 122 0.90 -22.72 -5.02
CA ALA A 122 -0.56 -22.69 -5.18
C ALA A 122 -1.29 -22.77 -3.81
N GLN A 123 -0.82 -23.60 -2.89
CA GLN A 123 -1.38 -23.68 -1.52
C GLN A 123 -1.18 -22.37 -0.75
N CYS A 124 -0.01 -21.74 -0.88
CA CYS A 124 0.28 -20.44 -0.27
C CYS A 124 -0.67 -19.36 -0.80
N LEU A 125 -0.84 -19.26 -2.12
CA LEU A 125 -1.79 -18.32 -2.74
C LEU A 125 -3.23 -18.55 -2.26
N THR A 126 -3.68 -19.82 -2.22
CA THR A 126 -5.02 -20.16 -1.71
C THR A 126 -5.19 -19.76 -0.24
N ALA A 127 -4.20 -19.98 0.60
CA ALA A 127 -4.24 -19.57 2.02
C ALA A 127 -4.29 -18.04 2.13
N THR A 128 -3.49 -17.33 1.34
CA THR A 128 -3.46 -15.87 1.27
C THR A 128 -4.82 -15.30 0.81
N ASP A 129 -5.41 -15.86 -0.22
CA ASP A 129 -6.72 -15.44 -0.72
C ASP A 129 -7.81 -15.60 0.34
N ASN A 130 -7.82 -16.73 1.06
CA ASN A 130 -8.76 -16.95 2.16
C ASN A 130 -8.57 -15.93 3.30
N ALA A 131 -7.34 -15.59 3.64
CA ALA A 131 -7.02 -14.58 4.66
C ALA A 131 -7.51 -13.18 4.24
N ILE A 132 -7.26 -12.78 2.98
CA ILE A 132 -7.74 -11.50 2.43
C ILE A 132 -9.27 -11.48 2.36
N ALA A 133 -9.90 -12.56 1.87
CA ALA A 133 -11.35 -12.67 1.77
C ALA A 133 -12.05 -12.55 3.14
N ALA A 134 -11.39 -12.96 4.22
CA ALA A 134 -11.91 -12.81 5.57
C ALA A 134 -12.06 -11.33 5.97
N ALA A 135 -11.18 -10.44 5.54
CA ALA A 135 -11.29 -9.00 5.80
C ALA A 135 -12.52 -8.39 5.12
N TYR A 136 -12.77 -8.77 3.85
CA TYR A 136 -13.99 -8.34 3.15
C TYR A 136 -15.26 -8.90 3.79
N ALA A 137 -15.23 -10.17 4.19
CA ALA A 137 -16.36 -10.84 4.84
C ALA A 137 -16.69 -10.19 6.18
N GLU A 138 -15.69 -9.89 7.00
CA GLU A 138 -15.85 -9.22 8.30
C GLU A 138 -16.47 -7.82 8.13
N LYS A 139 -15.96 -7.03 7.18
CA LYS A 139 -16.45 -5.67 6.94
C LYS A 139 -17.87 -5.64 6.41
N SER A 140 -18.17 -6.46 5.40
CA SER A 140 -19.43 -6.38 4.66
C SER A 140 -20.56 -7.26 5.20
N GLY A 141 -20.21 -8.31 5.97
CA GLY A 141 -21.12 -9.35 6.41
C GLY A 141 -21.41 -10.42 5.32
N MET A 142 -20.74 -10.36 4.16
CA MET A 142 -20.84 -11.43 3.16
C MET A 142 -20.10 -12.69 3.62
N SER A 143 -20.38 -13.84 2.96
CA SER A 143 -19.58 -15.04 3.21
C SER A 143 -18.18 -14.92 2.61
N VAL A 144 -17.17 -15.58 3.23
CA VAL A 144 -15.81 -15.70 2.65
C VAL A 144 -15.87 -16.25 1.23
N ARG A 145 -16.77 -17.21 0.94
CA ARG A 145 -16.98 -17.77 -0.40
C ARG A 145 -17.43 -16.72 -1.40
N ASP A 146 -18.29 -15.77 -1.02
CA ASP A 146 -18.75 -14.73 -1.92
C ASP A 146 -17.69 -13.65 -2.13
N ALA A 147 -16.89 -13.35 -1.09
CA ALA A 147 -15.69 -12.50 -1.22
C ALA A 147 -14.68 -13.13 -2.21
N LEU A 148 -14.38 -14.42 -2.08
CA LEU A 148 -13.49 -15.14 -3.01
C LEU A 148 -14.01 -15.06 -4.45
N LYS A 149 -15.32 -15.21 -4.71
CA LYS A 149 -15.88 -15.07 -6.06
C LYS A 149 -15.68 -13.68 -6.67
N LEU A 150 -15.68 -12.62 -5.85
CA LEU A 150 -15.38 -11.27 -6.32
C LEU A 150 -13.88 -11.15 -6.67
N MET A 151 -13.01 -11.73 -5.83
CA MET A 151 -11.56 -11.73 -6.04
C MET A 151 -11.16 -12.52 -7.29
N GLU A 152 -11.72 -13.73 -7.48
CA GLU A 152 -11.47 -14.60 -8.64
C GLU A 152 -11.79 -13.91 -9.99
N LYS A 153 -12.74 -12.97 -9.99
CA LYS A 153 -13.15 -12.24 -11.19
C LYS A 153 -12.39 -10.94 -11.43
N GLU A 154 -11.44 -10.59 -10.54
CA GLU A 154 -10.82 -9.27 -10.56
C GLU A 154 -11.88 -8.16 -10.67
N THR A 155 -12.65 -8.00 -9.61
CA THR A 155 -13.84 -7.15 -9.64
C THR A 155 -13.51 -5.70 -9.36
N TRP A 156 -13.84 -4.83 -10.30
CA TRP A 156 -13.79 -3.38 -10.19
C TRP A 156 -15.12 -2.82 -9.74
N LEU A 157 -15.10 -2.01 -8.68
CA LEU A 157 -16.29 -1.50 -8.00
C LEU A 157 -16.29 0.03 -7.99
N THR A 158 -17.40 0.62 -8.42
CA THR A 158 -17.68 2.04 -8.21
C THR A 158 -18.13 2.30 -6.78
N ALA A 159 -18.14 3.57 -6.35
CA ALA A 159 -18.58 3.97 -5.02
C ALA A 159 -19.96 3.37 -4.65
N ASN A 160 -20.93 3.46 -5.55
CA ASN A 160 -22.29 2.90 -5.32
C ASN A 160 -22.29 1.37 -5.18
N GLN A 161 -21.45 0.66 -5.94
CA GLN A 161 -21.31 -0.79 -5.81
C GLN A 161 -20.65 -1.17 -4.49
N CYS A 162 -19.64 -0.40 -4.02
CA CYS A 162 -19.02 -0.60 -2.72
C CYS A 162 -20.03 -0.45 -1.58
N ILE A 163 -20.90 0.58 -1.64
CA ILE A 163 -22.02 0.76 -0.70
C ILE A 163 -22.98 -0.42 -0.75
N GLY A 164 -23.39 -0.84 -1.95
CA GLY A 164 -24.32 -1.95 -2.13
C GLY A 164 -23.81 -3.27 -1.56
N LEU A 165 -22.48 -3.48 -1.61
CA LEU A 165 -21.81 -4.64 -1.03
C LEU A 165 -21.38 -4.43 0.43
N LYS A 166 -21.61 -3.25 1.02
CA LYS A 166 -21.20 -2.87 2.38
C LYS A 166 -19.68 -2.95 2.61
N LEU A 167 -18.89 -2.75 1.57
CA LEU A 167 -17.43 -2.66 1.66
C LEU A 167 -16.98 -1.29 2.15
N VAL A 168 -17.84 -0.27 2.00
CA VAL A 168 -17.67 1.07 2.58
C VAL A 168 -18.95 1.50 3.29
N ASP A 169 -18.82 2.44 4.23
CA ASP A 169 -19.91 2.89 5.11
C ASP A 169 -20.63 4.12 4.55
N GLY A 170 -20.00 4.84 3.61
CA GLY A 170 -20.58 6.06 3.05
C GLY A 170 -19.87 6.57 1.80
N ILE A 171 -20.50 7.55 1.16
CA ILE A 171 -19.85 8.36 0.13
C ILE A 171 -19.39 9.65 0.79
N THR A 172 -18.15 10.03 0.58
CA THR A 172 -17.55 11.24 1.17
C THR A 172 -18.37 12.47 0.81
N PRO A 173 -18.77 13.33 1.79
CA PRO A 173 -19.44 14.58 1.50
C PRO A 173 -18.61 15.54 0.63
N GLU A 174 -19.24 16.45 -0.10
CA GLU A 174 -18.59 17.40 -1.04
C GLU A 174 -17.49 18.29 -0.43
N THR A 175 -17.34 18.33 0.89
CA THR A 175 -16.39 19.18 1.62
C THR A 175 -15.02 18.55 1.86
N ALA A 176 -14.79 17.28 1.46
CA ALA A 176 -13.50 16.63 1.63
C ALA A 176 -12.45 17.17 0.63
N PRO A 177 -11.17 17.36 1.05
CA PRO A 177 -10.14 17.84 0.13
C PRO A 177 -9.93 16.84 -1.02
N THR A 178 -10.06 17.34 -2.24
CA THR A 178 -9.87 16.56 -3.48
C THR A 178 -8.40 16.18 -3.64
N ALA A 179 -8.08 14.89 -3.55
CA ALA A 179 -6.76 14.40 -3.94
C ALA A 179 -6.61 14.44 -5.46
N GLN A 180 -5.46 14.90 -5.94
CA GLN A 180 -5.16 14.88 -7.39
C GLN A 180 -5.01 13.43 -7.87
N ILE A 181 -5.81 13.03 -8.85
CA ILE A 181 -5.79 11.69 -9.44
C ILE A 181 -4.72 11.66 -10.53
N ALA A 182 -3.67 10.87 -10.34
CA ALA A 182 -2.79 10.43 -11.42
C ALA A 182 -3.25 9.05 -11.87
N ALA A 183 -3.71 8.93 -13.11
CA ALA A 183 -4.18 7.66 -13.65
C ALA A 183 -2.99 6.82 -14.10
N SER A 184 -2.59 5.81 -13.32
CA SER A 184 -1.81 4.69 -13.81
C SER A 184 -2.41 3.39 -13.29
N ILE A 185 -2.91 2.58 -14.20
CA ILE A 185 -3.32 1.20 -13.92
C ILE A 185 -2.09 0.33 -14.13
N GLY A 186 -1.55 -0.21 -13.04
CA GLY A 186 -0.38 -1.08 -13.02
C GLY A 186 0.77 -0.48 -12.21
N GLY A 187 0.93 -0.93 -10.98
CA GLY A 187 2.09 -0.60 -10.17
C GLY A 187 3.37 -1.05 -10.89
N ILE A 188 4.39 -0.20 -10.91
CA ILE A 188 5.72 -0.57 -11.40
C ILE A 188 6.29 -1.56 -10.40
N ARG A 189 6.48 -2.81 -10.82
CA ARG A 189 7.12 -3.83 -9.99
C ARG A 189 8.62 -3.73 -10.21
N LEU A 190 9.35 -3.30 -9.19
CA LEU A 190 10.81 -3.37 -9.19
C LEU A 190 11.23 -4.85 -9.21
N THR A 191 12.07 -5.22 -10.17
CA THR A 191 12.73 -6.53 -10.18
C THR A 191 13.96 -6.49 -9.29
N LYS A 192 14.49 -7.66 -8.91
CA LYS A 192 15.76 -7.72 -8.18
C LYS A 192 16.90 -7.03 -8.94
N GLU A 193 16.90 -7.17 -10.26
CA GLU A 193 17.88 -6.52 -11.13
C GLU A 193 17.75 -4.99 -11.10
N ASP A 194 16.52 -4.45 -11.04
CA ASP A 194 16.31 -3.01 -10.91
C ASP A 194 16.80 -2.49 -9.54
N MET A 195 16.58 -3.27 -8.48
CA MET A 195 17.08 -2.93 -7.13
C MET A 195 18.60 -2.93 -7.07
N ASP A 196 19.26 -3.95 -7.65
CA ASP A 196 20.72 -4.02 -7.69
C ASP A 196 21.32 -2.82 -8.46
N LYS A 197 20.70 -2.41 -9.58
CA LYS A 197 21.11 -1.21 -10.35
C LYS A 197 20.96 0.08 -9.54
N VAL A 198 19.87 0.21 -8.79
CA VAL A 198 19.62 1.37 -7.93
C VAL A 198 20.61 1.41 -6.76
N ASP A 199 20.88 0.27 -6.10
CA ASP A 199 21.87 0.18 -5.03
C ASP A 199 23.27 0.59 -5.51
N GLN A 200 23.65 0.15 -6.71
CA GLN A 200 24.92 0.55 -7.30
C GLN A 200 24.98 2.05 -7.58
N ALA A 201 23.92 2.63 -8.16
CA ALA A 201 23.84 4.06 -8.44
C ALA A 201 23.86 4.90 -7.16
N ILE A 202 23.15 4.48 -6.10
CA ILE A 202 23.19 5.15 -4.78
C ILE A 202 24.60 5.10 -4.18
N ALA A 203 25.29 3.98 -4.29
CA ALA A 203 26.65 3.82 -3.78
C ALA A 203 27.65 4.73 -4.54
N GLU A 204 27.52 4.83 -5.85
CA GLU A 204 28.35 5.69 -6.69
C GLU A 204 28.11 7.18 -6.39
N GLU A 205 26.84 7.62 -6.26
CA GLU A 205 26.50 9.00 -5.90
C GLU A 205 27.03 9.37 -4.51
N LYS A 206 26.91 8.48 -3.53
CA LYS A 206 27.46 8.69 -2.19
C LYS A 206 28.98 8.81 -2.22
N ALA A 207 29.66 7.93 -2.95
CA ALA A 207 31.12 7.97 -3.09
C ALA A 207 31.59 9.25 -3.79
N GLN A 208 30.81 9.77 -4.74
CA GLN A 208 31.10 11.05 -5.39
C GLN A 208 30.94 12.23 -4.42
N LYS A 209 29.84 12.28 -3.66
CA LYS A 209 29.60 13.31 -2.65
C LYS A 209 30.71 13.30 -1.55
N ASP A 210 31.12 12.12 -1.11
CA ASP A 210 32.19 11.99 -0.12
C ASP A 210 33.54 12.48 -0.68
N ARG A 211 33.85 12.25 -1.97
CA ARG A 211 35.05 12.79 -2.65
C ARG A 211 34.98 14.31 -2.79
N GLU A 212 33.84 14.86 -3.19
CA GLU A 212 33.64 16.31 -3.30
C GLU A 212 33.80 16.99 -1.94
N LYS A 213 33.26 16.38 -0.88
CA LYS A 213 33.42 16.88 0.48
C LYS A 213 34.87 16.85 0.93
N ALA A 214 35.59 15.76 0.70
CA ALA A 214 37.01 15.65 1.03
C ALA A 214 37.84 16.67 0.26
N LEU A 215 37.55 16.93 -1.02
CA LEU A 215 38.20 17.96 -1.83
C LEU A 215 37.95 19.36 -1.28
N LEU A 216 36.73 19.67 -0.82
CA LEU A 216 36.41 20.95 -0.21
C LEU A 216 37.14 21.14 1.13
N GLU A 217 37.20 20.11 1.97
CA GLU A 217 37.94 20.12 3.22
C GLU A 217 39.47 20.33 3.01
N ASP A 218 40.01 19.71 1.94
CA ASP A 218 41.43 19.95 1.54
C ASP A 218 41.66 21.38 1.05
N LEU A 219 40.74 21.97 0.28
CA LEU A 219 40.83 23.36 -0.19
C LEU A 219 40.76 24.35 0.97
N ASP A 220 39.86 24.14 1.94
CA ASP A 220 39.73 24.94 3.15
C ASP A 220 41.03 24.85 4.01
N PHE A 221 41.69 23.69 4.02
CA PHE A 221 42.96 23.49 4.75
C PHE A 221 44.13 24.25 4.11
N PHE A 222 44.15 24.41 2.78
CA PHE A 222 45.16 25.15 2.05
C PHE A 222 44.88 26.66 1.88
N GLY A 223 43.71 27.14 2.38
CA GLY A 223 43.36 28.57 2.41
C GLY A 223 43.15 29.22 1.04
N VAL A 224 42.61 28.44 0.08
CA VAL A 224 42.28 28.89 -1.28
C VAL A 224 40.78 29.09 -1.41
#